data_39455413220b98d3b27c83e3eefb9ab7
#
_entry.id   39455413220b98d3b27c83e3eefb9ab7
#
_cell.length_a   1.000
_cell.length_b   1.000
_cell.length_c   1.000
_cell.angle_alpha   90.00
_cell.angle_beta   90.00
_cell.angle_gamma   90.00
#
_symmetry.space_group_name_H-M   'P 1'
#
loop_
_entity.id
_entity.type
_entity.pdbx_description
1 polymer ?
#
loop_
_entity_poly.entity_id
_entity_poly.type
_entity_poly.pdbx_seq_one_letter_code
_entity_poly.pdbx_strand_id
1 'polypeptide(L)'
;PEAMGPTINSKGHESSAWYSFDRQWFYFVSDREGGMGGQDIWRSRWSEDQQGWGEPENLGPIVNTIHDEDGIFVHPDGRTIYFSSKGHTSMGGFDVFKSELNGEQWSKATNLGWPVNGPDDDLYFVLTADGSTGYFSSVRQSGMGEDDLYSVNFLPDETANDMANAAGGATLSTD
;
A
#
# COMPACT_ATOMS: atom_id res chain seq x y z
N PRO A 1 14.28 6.50 -22.26
CA PRO A 1 14.23 6.09 -20.85
C PRO A 1 15.62 6.21 -20.23
N GLU A 2 15.66 6.56 -18.96
CA GLU A 2 16.88 6.64 -18.16
C GLU A 2 16.69 5.80 -16.90
N ALA A 3 17.76 5.13 -16.46
CA ALA A 3 17.73 4.38 -15.21
C ALA A 3 17.76 5.35 -14.03
N MET A 4 17.06 5.00 -12.94
CA MET A 4 16.95 5.83 -11.72
C MET A 4 18.27 5.96 -10.93
N GLY A 5 19.34 5.33 -11.42
CA GLY A 5 20.65 5.34 -10.77
C GLY A 5 20.80 4.30 -9.66
N PRO A 6 22.00 4.14 -9.13
CA PRO A 6 22.34 3.03 -8.22
C PRO A 6 21.75 3.18 -6.82
N THR A 7 21.26 4.34 -6.44
CA THR A 7 20.57 4.56 -5.18
C THR A 7 19.19 3.87 -5.17
N ILE A 8 18.45 4.01 -6.28
CA ILE A 8 17.14 3.38 -6.42
C ILE A 8 17.27 1.95 -6.94
N ASN A 9 18.02 1.76 -8.03
CA ASN A 9 18.24 0.44 -8.61
C ASN A 9 19.36 -0.27 -7.86
N SER A 10 19.08 -1.45 -7.33
CA SER A 10 20.05 -2.28 -6.61
C SER A 10 20.59 -3.40 -7.52
N LYS A 11 21.18 -4.42 -6.91
CA LYS A 11 21.48 -5.70 -7.58
C LYS A 11 20.31 -6.66 -7.54
N GLY A 12 19.32 -6.35 -6.72
CA GLY A 12 18.07 -7.09 -6.57
C GLY A 12 17.06 -6.72 -7.65
N HIS A 13 15.82 -7.06 -7.38
CA HIS A 13 14.69 -6.79 -8.23
C HIS A 13 13.90 -5.59 -7.67
N GLU A 14 13.68 -4.58 -8.49
CA GLU A 14 12.77 -3.47 -8.24
C GLU A 14 11.52 -3.65 -9.10
N SER A 15 10.33 -3.61 -8.50
CA SER A 15 9.06 -3.81 -9.21
C SER A 15 8.23 -2.52 -9.27
N SER A 16 7.25 -2.34 -8.42
CA SER A 16 6.34 -1.20 -8.46
C SER A 16 6.93 0.03 -7.77
N ALA A 17 6.50 1.21 -8.23
CA ALA A 17 6.98 2.46 -7.66
C ALA A 17 5.93 3.57 -7.75
N TRP A 18 5.97 4.52 -6.80
CA TRP A 18 5.09 5.67 -6.75
C TRP A 18 5.76 6.90 -6.15
N TYR A 19 5.40 8.09 -6.66
CA TYR A 19 5.79 9.36 -6.05
C TYR A 19 4.78 9.80 -5.00
N SER A 20 5.26 10.41 -3.89
CA SER A 20 4.39 11.25 -3.06
C SER A 20 3.87 12.45 -3.86
N PHE A 21 2.68 12.96 -3.49
CA PHE A 21 2.06 14.08 -4.22
C PHE A 21 2.95 15.34 -4.20
N ASP A 22 3.67 15.60 -3.10
CA ASP A 22 4.64 16.69 -2.96
C ASP A 22 5.96 16.46 -3.68
N ARG A 23 6.14 15.26 -4.28
CA ARG A 23 7.37 14.81 -4.96
C ARG A 23 8.63 14.81 -4.12
N GLN A 24 8.49 14.81 -2.79
CA GLN A 24 9.63 14.74 -1.88
C GLN A 24 10.08 13.30 -1.64
N TRP A 25 9.17 12.33 -1.82
CA TRP A 25 9.41 10.93 -1.58
C TRP A 25 9.11 10.07 -2.81
N PHE A 26 9.98 9.12 -3.04
CA PHE A 26 9.82 8.05 -4.01
C PHE A 26 9.71 6.73 -3.30
N TYR A 27 8.56 6.09 -3.38
CA TYR A 27 8.27 4.79 -2.81
C TYR A 27 8.47 3.73 -3.88
N PHE A 28 9.03 2.60 -3.52
CA PHE A 28 9.24 1.50 -4.45
C PHE A 28 9.37 0.18 -3.71
N VAL A 29 9.19 -0.91 -4.43
CA VAL A 29 9.33 -2.28 -3.94
C VAL A 29 10.66 -2.86 -4.38
N SER A 30 11.37 -3.52 -3.47
CA SER A 30 12.67 -4.12 -3.76
C SER A 30 12.99 -5.28 -2.81
N ASP A 31 13.66 -6.31 -3.34
CA ASP A 31 14.26 -7.42 -2.58
C ASP A 31 15.73 -7.16 -2.19
N ARG A 32 16.12 -5.87 -2.14
CA ARG A 32 17.48 -5.46 -1.77
C ARG A 32 17.89 -5.93 -0.39
N GLU A 33 19.19 -6.06 -0.19
CA GLU A 33 19.80 -6.43 1.08
C GLU A 33 19.39 -5.45 2.21
N GLY A 34 19.08 -6.00 3.38
CA GLY A 34 18.61 -5.21 4.53
C GLY A 34 17.09 -5.11 4.67
N GLY A 35 16.34 -5.80 3.83
CA GLY A 35 14.89 -5.99 3.95
C GLY A 35 14.48 -6.94 5.09
N MET A 36 13.19 -7.16 5.22
CA MET A 36 12.60 -8.01 6.25
C MET A 36 12.16 -9.36 5.71
N GLY A 37 11.69 -9.38 4.46
CA GLY A 37 11.16 -10.55 3.79
C GLY A 37 11.79 -10.80 2.43
N GLY A 38 10.96 -11.15 1.46
CA GLY A 38 11.35 -11.22 0.07
C GLY A 38 11.39 -9.81 -0.53
N GLN A 39 10.27 -9.37 -1.10
CA GLN A 39 10.10 -8.00 -1.56
C GLN A 39 9.53 -7.13 -0.44
N ASP A 40 10.16 -5.99 -0.17
CA ASP A 40 9.73 -5.02 0.82
C ASP A 40 9.43 -3.66 0.18
N ILE A 41 8.63 -2.85 0.85
CA ILE A 41 8.40 -1.45 0.47
C ILE A 41 9.48 -0.57 1.09
N TRP A 42 10.11 0.21 0.23
CA TRP A 42 11.15 1.17 0.55
C TRP A 42 10.71 2.57 0.13
N ARG A 43 11.34 3.59 0.70
CA ARG A 43 11.21 4.96 0.21
C ARG A 43 12.55 5.66 0.21
N SER A 44 12.70 6.63 -0.69
CA SER A 44 13.87 7.51 -0.76
C SER A 44 13.42 8.96 -0.83
N ARG A 45 14.15 9.85 -0.17
CA ARG A 45 13.86 11.27 -0.15
C ARG A 45 14.68 11.99 -1.21
N TRP A 46 14.06 12.93 -1.92
CA TRP A 46 14.78 13.82 -2.82
C TRP A 46 15.71 14.75 -2.02
N SER A 47 16.96 14.86 -2.45
CA SER A 47 17.96 15.76 -1.88
C SER A 47 18.30 16.85 -2.87
N GLU A 48 17.94 18.08 -2.54
CA GLU A 48 18.29 19.26 -3.37
C GLU A 48 19.79 19.48 -3.43
N ASP A 49 20.52 19.20 -2.35
CA ASP A 49 21.96 19.37 -2.29
C ASP A 49 22.71 18.40 -3.21
N GLN A 50 22.21 17.16 -3.30
CA GLN A 50 22.78 16.10 -4.14
C GLN A 50 22.18 16.06 -5.54
N GLN A 51 21.09 16.81 -5.78
CA GLN A 51 20.29 16.74 -7.02
C GLN A 51 19.95 15.28 -7.38
N GLY A 52 19.52 14.51 -6.37
CA GLY A 52 19.29 13.08 -6.50
C GLY A 52 18.53 12.48 -5.32
N TRP A 53 18.27 11.19 -5.42
CA TRP A 53 17.62 10.40 -4.38
C TRP A 53 18.62 10.06 -3.27
N GLY A 54 18.23 10.28 -2.02
CA GLY A 54 18.96 9.88 -0.83
C GLY A 54 18.95 8.36 -0.61
N GLU A 55 19.66 7.90 0.42
CA GLU A 55 19.69 6.48 0.77
C GLU A 55 18.28 5.97 1.06
N PRO A 56 17.86 4.82 0.47
CA PRO A 56 16.57 4.23 0.71
C PRO A 56 16.41 3.75 2.15
N GLU A 57 15.25 4.00 2.71
CA GLU A 57 14.84 3.48 4.01
C GLU A 57 13.71 2.46 3.85
N ASN A 58 13.83 1.31 4.52
CA ASN A 58 12.77 0.31 4.63
C ASN A 58 11.64 0.86 5.50
N LEU A 59 10.37 0.67 5.10
CA LEU A 59 9.23 1.19 5.88
C LEU A 59 9.02 0.47 7.22
N GLY A 60 9.79 -0.59 7.47
CA GLY A 60 9.83 -1.29 8.75
C GLY A 60 8.63 -2.23 9.01
N PRO A 61 8.62 -2.89 10.19
CA PRO A 61 7.76 -4.06 10.48
C PRO A 61 6.27 -3.73 10.65
N ILE A 62 5.89 -2.48 10.60
CA ILE A 62 4.47 -2.06 10.64
C ILE A 62 3.85 -2.19 9.24
N VAL A 63 4.66 -1.98 8.19
CA VAL A 63 4.27 -2.05 6.78
C VAL A 63 4.78 -3.35 6.14
N ASN A 64 6.08 -3.63 6.27
CA ASN A 64 6.71 -4.81 5.70
C ASN A 64 6.61 -6.02 6.64
N THR A 65 6.64 -7.22 6.05
CA THR A 65 6.57 -8.50 6.78
C THR A 65 7.75 -9.41 6.42
N ILE A 66 7.72 -10.64 6.87
CA ILE A 66 8.68 -11.69 6.44
C ILE A 66 8.30 -12.30 5.09
N HIS A 67 7.20 -11.88 4.49
CA HIS A 67 6.70 -12.30 3.19
C HIS A 67 6.95 -11.22 2.15
N ASP A 68 6.31 -11.33 0.99
CA ASP A 68 6.42 -10.34 -0.06
C ASP A 68 5.37 -9.23 0.10
N GLU A 69 5.78 -8.00 -0.11
CA GLU A 69 4.96 -6.82 -0.34
C GLU A 69 5.14 -6.34 -1.78
N ASP A 70 4.06 -5.87 -2.43
CA ASP A 70 4.09 -5.29 -3.78
C ASP A 70 3.01 -4.23 -3.98
N GLY A 71 2.91 -3.65 -5.16
CA GLY A 71 1.79 -2.83 -5.60
C GLY A 71 1.61 -1.53 -4.81
N ILE A 72 2.68 -0.80 -4.50
CA ILE A 72 2.60 0.45 -3.72
C ILE A 72 1.86 1.57 -4.46
N PHE A 73 0.90 2.20 -3.80
CA PHE A 73 0.23 3.42 -4.21
C PHE A 73 0.21 4.42 -3.04
N VAL A 74 0.64 5.66 -3.30
CA VAL A 74 0.57 6.76 -2.33
C VAL A 74 -0.59 7.67 -2.70
N HIS A 75 -1.56 7.79 -1.80
CA HIS A 75 -2.72 8.64 -2.00
C HIS A 75 -2.35 10.14 -2.03
N PRO A 76 -3.05 10.98 -2.80
CA PRO A 76 -2.78 12.43 -2.89
C PRO A 76 -2.85 13.21 -1.56
N ASP A 77 -3.42 12.63 -0.49
CA ASP A 77 -3.38 13.24 0.85
C ASP A 77 -1.97 13.31 1.46
N GLY A 78 -1.00 12.64 0.83
CA GLY A 78 0.40 12.60 1.24
C GLY A 78 0.69 11.79 2.50
N ARG A 79 -0.30 11.06 3.05
CA ARG A 79 -0.18 10.31 4.29
C ARG A 79 -0.61 8.85 4.16
N THR A 80 -1.52 8.56 3.25
CA THR A 80 -2.09 7.22 3.10
C THR A 80 -1.35 6.45 2.01
N ILE A 81 -0.95 5.23 2.34
CA ILE A 81 -0.46 4.26 1.36
C ILE A 81 -1.39 3.07 1.27
N TYR A 82 -1.50 2.53 0.07
CA TYR A 82 -2.10 1.23 -0.21
C TYR A 82 -1.03 0.34 -0.82
N PHE A 83 -1.02 -0.91 -0.43
CA PHE A 83 -0.04 -1.88 -0.89
C PHE A 83 -0.61 -3.29 -0.79
N SER A 84 -0.05 -4.20 -1.54
CA SER A 84 -0.41 -5.62 -1.47
C SER A 84 0.62 -6.38 -0.66
N SER A 85 0.18 -7.33 0.18
CA SER A 85 1.06 -8.14 1.02
C SER A 85 0.53 -9.56 1.16
N LYS A 86 1.45 -10.54 1.18
CA LYS A 86 1.19 -11.94 1.57
C LYS A 86 1.24 -12.15 3.09
N GLY A 87 1.65 -11.11 3.82
CA GLY A 87 1.76 -11.13 5.27
C GLY A 87 0.54 -10.51 5.96
N HIS A 88 0.75 -9.98 7.17
CA HIS A 88 -0.31 -9.40 8.02
C HIS A 88 -1.47 -10.42 8.27
N THR A 89 -2.71 -9.93 8.20
CA THR A 89 -3.92 -10.75 8.28
C THR A 89 -4.51 -10.97 6.89
N SER A 90 -3.74 -11.65 6.02
CA SER A 90 -4.17 -11.97 4.66
C SER A 90 -5.37 -12.93 4.66
N MET A 91 -6.24 -12.78 3.67
CA MET A 91 -7.40 -13.65 3.40
C MET A 91 -7.10 -14.68 2.33
N GLY A 92 -6.08 -14.42 1.50
CA GLY A 92 -5.74 -15.22 0.34
C GLY A 92 -4.24 -15.22 0.05
N GLY A 93 -3.88 -14.96 -1.18
CA GLY A 93 -2.52 -14.73 -1.63
C GLY A 93 -2.02 -13.33 -1.23
N PHE A 94 -1.77 -12.47 -2.21
CA PHE A 94 -1.61 -11.05 -1.95
C PHE A 94 -2.97 -10.42 -1.64
N ASP A 95 -3.07 -9.71 -0.54
CA ASP A 95 -4.21 -8.86 -0.22
C ASP A 95 -3.81 -7.39 -0.19
N VAL A 96 -4.75 -6.51 -0.52
CA VAL A 96 -4.58 -5.06 -0.43
C VAL A 96 -4.76 -4.58 0.99
N PHE A 97 -3.77 -3.84 1.48
CA PHE A 97 -3.75 -3.20 2.79
C PHE A 97 -3.65 -1.69 2.67
N LYS A 98 -4.07 -1.01 3.73
CA LYS A 98 -3.95 0.44 3.92
C LYS A 98 -3.13 0.71 5.17
N SER A 99 -2.24 1.71 5.11
CA SER A 99 -1.58 2.29 6.29
C SER A 99 -1.51 3.81 6.17
N GLU A 100 -1.54 4.50 7.32
CA GLU A 100 -1.52 5.96 7.40
C GLU A 100 -0.31 6.45 8.18
N LEU A 101 0.35 7.47 7.66
CA LEU A 101 1.47 8.13 8.33
C LEU A 101 0.95 9.15 9.35
N ASN A 102 1.20 8.89 10.63
CA ASN A 102 0.84 9.75 11.76
C ASN A 102 2.12 10.36 12.35
N GLY A 103 2.44 11.59 11.99
CA GLY A 103 3.74 12.16 12.25
C GLY A 103 4.84 11.44 11.46
N GLU A 104 5.72 10.71 12.15
CA GLU A 104 6.79 9.91 11.53
C GLU A 104 6.53 8.40 11.55
N GLN A 105 5.39 7.97 12.08
CA GLN A 105 5.08 6.55 12.27
C GLN A 105 3.91 6.10 11.40
N TRP A 106 4.08 4.97 10.72
CA TRP A 106 3.01 4.30 10.03
C TRP A 106 2.04 3.64 11.01
N SER A 107 0.75 3.71 10.71
CA SER A 107 -0.25 2.94 11.44
C SER A 107 -0.12 1.46 11.11
N LYS A 108 -0.66 0.59 11.98
CA LYS A 108 -0.79 -0.83 11.65
C LYS A 108 -1.55 -0.98 10.33
N ALA A 109 -1.05 -1.84 9.45
CA ALA A 109 -1.69 -2.19 8.19
C ALA A 109 -3.09 -2.77 8.42
N THR A 110 -4.08 -2.23 7.71
CA THR A 110 -5.48 -2.65 7.76
C THR A 110 -5.84 -3.29 6.42
N ASN A 111 -6.30 -4.54 6.45
CA ASN A 111 -6.81 -5.25 5.29
C ASN A 111 -8.08 -4.58 4.77
N LEU A 112 -8.20 -4.32 3.46
CA LEU A 112 -9.39 -3.68 2.89
C LEU A 112 -10.61 -4.60 2.88
N GLY A 113 -10.39 -5.91 3.01
CA GLY A 113 -11.47 -6.89 3.07
C GLY A 113 -12.26 -7.02 1.77
N TRP A 114 -13.32 -7.81 1.84
CA TRP A 114 -14.26 -7.95 0.73
C TRP A 114 -15.02 -6.63 0.50
N PRO A 115 -15.25 -6.21 -0.79
CA PRO A 115 -15.04 -6.95 -2.03
C PRO A 115 -13.66 -6.73 -2.71
N VAL A 116 -12.75 -5.97 -2.12
CA VAL A 116 -11.41 -5.74 -2.70
C VAL A 116 -10.58 -7.01 -2.61
N ASN A 117 -10.48 -7.58 -1.41
CA ASN A 117 -9.70 -8.77 -1.16
C ASN A 117 -10.52 -10.06 -1.25
N GLY A 118 -9.93 -11.10 -1.82
CA GLY A 118 -10.51 -12.41 -2.04
C GLY A 118 -9.60 -13.56 -1.60
N PRO A 119 -9.85 -14.80 -2.04
CA PRO A 119 -9.04 -15.96 -1.69
C PRO A 119 -7.75 -16.10 -2.52
N ASP A 120 -7.64 -15.40 -3.63
CA ASP A 120 -6.50 -15.41 -4.54
C ASP A 120 -5.69 -14.11 -4.41
N ASP A 121 -4.85 -13.78 -5.40
CA ASP A 121 -4.04 -12.57 -5.39
C ASP A 121 -4.89 -11.33 -5.75
N ASP A 122 -4.77 -10.28 -4.93
CA ASP A 122 -5.33 -8.95 -5.13
C ASP A 122 -4.20 -7.90 -5.10
N LEU A 123 -3.94 -7.25 -6.23
CA LEU A 123 -2.72 -6.48 -6.46
C LEU A 123 -3.00 -5.09 -7.06
N TYR A 124 -2.02 -4.20 -6.93
CA TYR A 124 -1.92 -2.93 -7.66
C TYR A 124 -3.12 -2.00 -7.46
N PHE A 125 -3.65 -1.97 -6.24
CA PHE A 125 -4.76 -1.09 -5.91
C PHE A 125 -4.38 0.38 -6.04
N VAL A 126 -5.21 1.15 -6.76
CA VAL A 126 -5.14 2.60 -6.84
C VAL A 126 -6.50 3.20 -6.52
N LEU A 127 -6.52 4.38 -5.90
CA LEU A 127 -7.74 5.09 -5.52
C LEU A 127 -7.79 6.45 -6.20
N THR A 128 -8.96 6.83 -6.69
CA THR A 128 -9.18 8.19 -7.21
C THR A 128 -8.95 9.22 -6.10
N ALA A 129 -8.52 10.44 -6.49
CA ALA A 129 -8.17 11.48 -5.53
C ALA A 129 -9.34 11.92 -4.62
N ASP A 130 -10.57 11.73 -5.07
CA ASP A 130 -11.79 11.97 -4.29
C ASP A 130 -12.19 10.79 -3.40
N GLY A 131 -11.43 9.69 -3.45
CA GLY A 131 -11.68 8.49 -2.65
C GLY A 131 -12.89 7.67 -3.08
N SER A 132 -13.54 8.00 -4.20
CA SER A 132 -14.81 7.38 -4.59
C SER A 132 -14.66 6.04 -5.32
N THR A 133 -13.57 5.86 -6.06
CA THR A 133 -13.40 4.66 -6.91
C THR A 133 -11.98 4.10 -6.80
N GLY A 134 -11.90 2.82 -6.47
CA GLY A 134 -10.65 2.04 -6.51
C GLY A 134 -10.57 1.17 -7.76
N TYR A 135 -9.35 0.91 -8.23
CA TYR A 135 -9.04 -0.04 -9.30
C TYR A 135 -7.94 -0.97 -8.82
N PHE A 136 -8.02 -2.24 -9.17
CA PHE A 136 -7.05 -3.25 -8.76
C PHE A 136 -7.05 -4.45 -9.71
N SER A 137 -6.00 -5.25 -9.67
CA SER A 137 -5.91 -6.53 -10.35
C SER A 137 -6.28 -7.65 -9.39
N SER A 138 -7.05 -8.64 -9.86
CA SER A 138 -7.49 -9.75 -9.03
C SER A 138 -7.82 -10.99 -9.85
N VAL A 139 -7.63 -12.16 -9.25
CA VAL A 139 -8.08 -13.44 -9.78
C VAL A 139 -9.45 -13.77 -9.21
N ARG A 140 -10.48 -13.87 -10.05
CA ARG A 140 -11.85 -14.16 -9.63
C ARG A 140 -12.53 -15.21 -10.50
N GLN A 141 -13.39 -16.05 -9.89
CA GLN A 141 -14.15 -17.07 -10.64
C GLN A 141 -15.01 -16.50 -11.77
N SER A 142 -15.45 -15.24 -11.65
CA SER A 142 -16.22 -14.52 -12.68
C SER A 142 -15.35 -13.79 -13.69
N GLY A 143 -14.03 -13.89 -13.58
CA GLY A 143 -13.07 -13.25 -14.47
C GLY A 143 -12.99 -13.91 -15.84
N MET A 144 -12.22 -13.32 -16.73
CA MET A 144 -12.00 -13.79 -18.10
C MET A 144 -10.65 -14.50 -18.27
N GLY A 145 -9.71 -14.26 -17.34
CA GLY A 145 -8.35 -14.79 -17.38
C GLY A 145 -7.84 -15.20 -16.00
N GLU A 146 -6.53 -15.13 -15.82
CA GLU A 146 -5.89 -15.27 -14.49
C GLU A 146 -6.05 -13.97 -13.72
N ASP A 147 -5.38 -12.90 -14.13
CA ASP A 147 -5.49 -11.56 -13.56
C ASP A 147 -6.38 -10.67 -14.43
N ASP A 148 -7.47 -10.17 -13.85
CA ASP A 148 -8.37 -9.22 -14.50
C ASP A 148 -8.39 -7.89 -13.72
N LEU A 149 -8.74 -6.79 -14.41
CA LEU A 149 -8.91 -5.48 -13.78
C LEU A 149 -10.32 -5.31 -13.24
N TYR A 150 -10.41 -4.92 -11.99
CA TYR A 150 -11.68 -4.63 -11.29
C TYR A 150 -11.75 -3.18 -10.83
N SER A 151 -12.97 -2.68 -10.67
CA SER A 151 -13.23 -1.42 -9.99
C SER A 151 -14.17 -1.64 -8.82
N VAL A 152 -13.98 -0.85 -7.77
CA VAL A 152 -14.84 -0.81 -6.59
C VAL A 152 -15.24 0.63 -6.31
N ASN A 153 -16.53 0.86 -6.05
CA ASN A 153 -17.02 2.18 -5.66
C ASN A 153 -17.24 2.22 -4.15
N PHE A 154 -16.65 3.21 -3.51
CA PHE A 154 -16.85 3.50 -2.09
C PHE A 154 -17.99 4.52 -1.94
N LEU A 155 -19.01 4.17 -1.18
CA LEU A 155 -20.12 5.09 -0.92
C LEU A 155 -19.69 6.13 0.12
N PRO A 156 -20.08 7.42 0.00
CA PRO A 156 -19.66 8.49 0.90
C PRO A 156 -19.92 8.22 2.39
N ASP A 157 -20.98 7.46 2.72
CA ASP A 157 -21.36 7.14 4.10
C ASP A 157 -20.55 5.97 4.71
N GLU A 158 -19.92 5.12 3.90
CA GLU A 158 -19.11 4.00 4.41
C GLU A 158 -17.74 4.46 4.91
N THR A 159 -17.14 5.47 4.30
CA THR A 159 -15.85 6.03 4.73
C THR A 159 -15.93 6.80 6.05
N ALA A 160 -17.12 7.37 6.37
CA ALA A 160 -17.34 8.12 7.62
C ALA A 160 -17.77 7.20 8.78
N ASN A 161 -18.52 6.11 8.51
CA ASN A 161 -19.03 5.21 9.54
C ASN A 161 -17.99 4.18 10.04
N ASP A 162 -17.10 3.70 9.19
CA ASP A 162 -16.05 2.75 9.61
C ASP A 162 -15.02 3.41 10.53
N MET A 163 -14.76 4.72 10.36
CA MET A 163 -13.93 5.48 11.31
C MET A 163 -14.66 5.76 12.64
N ALA A 164 -15.98 5.91 12.64
CA ALA A 164 -16.77 6.18 13.84
C ALA A 164 -17.03 4.92 14.67
N ASN A 165 -17.23 3.77 14.02
CA ASN A 165 -17.47 2.49 14.70
C ASN A 165 -16.21 1.85 15.31
N ALA A 166 -15.02 2.17 14.79
CA ALA A 166 -13.78 1.77 15.42
C ALA A 166 -13.44 2.57 16.71
N ALA A 167 -14.10 3.73 16.91
CA ALA A 167 -13.88 4.61 18.07
C ALA A 167 -15.01 4.59 19.11
N GLY A 168 -16.17 3.96 18.79
CA GLY A 168 -17.37 4.01 19.63
C GLY A 168 -17.65 2.72 20.40
N GLY A 169 -16.90 2.49 21.51
CA GLY A 169 -17.27 1.51 22.50
C GLY A 169 -18.61 1.87 23.19
N ALA A 170 -19.48 0.86 23.29
CA ALA A 170 -20.69 0.70 24.05
C ALA A 170 -21.01 1.77 25.13
N THR A 171 -22.12 2.46 24.99
CA THR A 171 -22.87 3.01 26.15
C THR A 171 -23.95 2.01 26.55
N LEU A 172 -23.73 1.37 27.69
CA LEU A 172 -24.79 0.65 28.41
C LEU A 172 -25.79 1.66 28.92
N SER A 173 -27.04 1.55 28.45
CA SER A 173 -28.19 2.19 29.11
C SER A 173 -28.66 1.30 30.25
N THR A 174 -28.57 1.84 31.47
CA THR A 174 -29.26 1.33 32.66
C THR A 174 -30.61 2.03 32.75
N ASP A 175 -31.69 1.30 32.64
CA ASP A 175 -32.94 1.48 33.37
C ASP A 175 -33.45 0.09 33.78
#